data_87c017df3dec77814401b05756f79514
#
_entry.id   87c017df3dec77814401b05756f79514
#
_cell.length_a   1.000
_cell.length_b   1.000
_cell.length_c   1.000
_cell.angle_alpha   90.00
_cell.angle_beta   90.00
_cell.angle_gamma   90.00
#
_symmetry.space_group_name_H-M   'P 1'
#
loop_
_entity.id
_entity.type
_entity.pdbx_description
1 polymer ?
#
loop_
_entity_poly.entity_id
_entity_poly.type
_entity_poly.pdbx_seq_one_letter_code
_entity_poly.pdbx_strand_id
1 'polypeptide(L)'
;MRNAQYISIILLSILIGSAVQADTFYFTRGPEGADSYTRNWSDAKNWDTDGTNIYSGGGWNESGNSTLSPSAEDDVAFKINSRYNGNNGDTYSLNLDVDAQVKLFTQTDANGVVTELISDSGKTLTFSNPNGGVVIDKVRNLNTMTFDVNIVLAQVADKTMTIAMRSDKDTIFNKDIVYKQLSGEPAQWGRSMDFIVRYRTATEWTEKVSGNIVINGNICNYDADNNPIELTKGIGISSDKSLSEANHETEVVGKVIFSGDGYTKGGMSIRNGMVVNFERNNAGAANQAGSAIELYSSSTINFVKANQLATSTSIQFKSPDSSSKYGGILNMMGNTVDNISYLYFAGFTDNNCSLGKVDFGENDTEQWFVFEEMRAAPEATEDTVWGMDFFNMGENDHIRMLSLDETKLELAKDHIYFSSLGERGVDYEVVMELVDGNYEFSYQLIPEPATFAGIGGLIALALAAYRRRG
;
A
#
# COMPACT_ATOMS: atom_id res chain seq x y z
N MET A 1 -53.06 33.91 22.51
CA MET A 1 -52.47 33.47 21.24
C MET A 1 -50.94 33.24 21.25
N ARG A 2 -50.19 33.60 22.29
CA ARG A 2 -48.74 33.36 22.36
C ARG A 2 -48.34 31.97 22.83
N ASN A 3 -49.21 31.24 23.56
CA ASN A 3 -48.87 29.89 24.10
C ASN A 3 -49.09 28.75 23.13
N ALA A 4 -49.82 28.93 22.02
CA ALA A 4 -50.04 27.88 21.04
C ALA A 4 -48.82 27.67 20.08
N GLN A 5 -48.02 28.75 19.86
CA GLN A 5 -46.84 28.66 19.00
C GLN A 5 -45.68 27.93 19.64
N TYR A 6 -45.55 27.98 20.99
CA TYR A 6 -44.47 27.27 21.69
C TYR A 6 -44.70 25.76 21.74
N ILE A 7 -45.95 25.32 21.79
CA ILE A 7 -46.28 23.85 21.82
C ILE A 7 -46.02 23.26 20.44
N SER A 8 -46.27 23.97 19.34
CA SER A 8 -45.98 23.47 17.99
C SER A 8 -44.48 23.36 17.70
N ILE A 9 -43.65 24.25 18.23
CA ILE A 9 -42.19 24.17 18.07
C ILE A 9 -41.60 23.06 18.90
N ILE A 10 -42.13 22.80 20.10
CA ILE A 10 -41.66 21.70 20.96
C ILE A 10 -42.10 20.32 20.40
N LEU A 11 -43.29 20.23 19.82
CA LEU A 11 -43.72 18.99 19.14
C LEU A 11 -42.96 18.71 17.84
N LEU A 12 -42.56 19.76 17.10
CA LEU A 12 -41.74 19.60 15.90
C LEU A 12 -40.26 19.22 16.24
N SER A 13 -39.73 19.74 17.35
CA SER A 13 -38.40 19.39 17.83
C SER A 13 -38.31 17.96 18.43
N ILE A 14 -39.43 17.41 18.93
CA ILE A 14 -39.49 16.03 19.41
C ILE A 14 -39.63 15.03 18.24
N LEU A 15 -40.19 15.47 17.10
CA LEU A 15 -40.31 14.63 15.90
C LEU A 15 -39.02 14.59 15.04
N ILE A 16 -38.07 15.50 15.28
CA ILE A 16 -36.78 15.50 14.55
C ILE A 16 -35.68 14.75 15.33
N GLY A 17 -35.98 14.31 16.54
CA GLY A 17 -35.03 13.67 17.45
C GLY A 17 -35.16 12.14 17.56
N SER A 18 -35.85 11.44 16.66
CA SER A 18 -35.59 10.01 16.52
C SER A 18 -34.24 9.87 15.83
N ALA A 19 -33.20 9.66 16.63
CA ALA A 19 -31.96 9.15 16.10
C ALA A 19 -32.33 7.93 15.25
N VAL A 20 -32.13 8.02 13.94
CA VAL A 20 -32.20 6.85 13.07
C VAL A 20 -31.15 5.92 13.65
N GLN A 21 -31.59 4.87 14.29
CA GLN A 21 -30.70 3.86 14.81
C GLN A 21 -30.08 3.21 13.57
N ALA A 22 -28.77 3.22 13.49
CA ALA A 22 -28.05 2.51 12.44
C ALA A 22 -28.37 1.02 12.58
N ASP A 23 -28.92 0.43 11.54
CA ASP A 23 -29.19 -1.00 11.47
C ASP A 23 -28.05 -1.74 10.77
N THR A 24 -27.90 -3.01 11.06
CA THR A 24 -27.02 -3.88 10.28
C THR A 24 -27.86 -4.66 9.30
N PHE A 25 -27.61 -4.45 8.02
CA PHE A 25 -28.25 -5.16 6.94
C PHE A 25 -27.40 -6.37 6.53
N TYR A 26 -28.00 -7.53 6.58
CA TYR A 26 -27.38 -8.79 6.17
C TYR A 26 -27.86 -9.21 4.80
N PHE A 27 -26.94 -9.47 3.89
CA PHE A 27 -27.29 -9.98 2.56
C PHE A 27 -27.78 -11.42 2.66
N THR A 28 -28.94 -11.71 2.04
CA THR A 28 -29.51 -13.03 2.00
C THR A 28 -29.11 -13.78 0.73
N ARG A 29 -28.87 -15.06 0.87
CA ARG A 29 -28.55 -15.94 -0.25
C ARG A 29 -29.75 -16.17 -1.17
N GLY A 30 -29.48 -16.48 -2.45
CA GLY A 30 -30.47 -16.95 -3.42
C GLY A 30 -31.07 -18.29 -3.12
N PRO A 31 -32.01 -18.74 -3.94
CA PRO A 31 -32.68 -20.02 -3.78
C PRO A 31 -31.69 -21.19 -3.77
N GLU A 32 -32.01 -22.22 -3.01
CA GLU A 32 -31.21 -23.45 -2.93
C GLU A 32 -31.04 -24.09 -4.31
N GLY A 33 -29.81 -24.44 -4.66
CA GLY A 33 -29.47 -25.13 -5.91
C GLY A 33 -29.09 -24.25 -7.10
N ALA A 34 -28.96 -22.92 -6.92
CA ALA A 34 -28.41 -22.06 -7.95
C ALA A 34 -26.86 -22.02 -7.84
N ASP A 35 -26.16 -22.43 -8.88
CA ASP A 35 -24.67 -22.42 -8.93
C ASP A 35 -24.09 -20.99 -9.01
N SER A 36 -24.87 -20.04 -9.58
CA SER A 36 -24.57 -18.62 -9.62
C SER A 36 -25.83 -17.79 -9.55
N TYR A 37 -25.80 -16.65 -8.87
CA TYR A 37 -26.96 -15.81 -8.67
C TYR A 37 -26.61 -14.35 -8.52
N THR A 38 -27.25 -13.49 -9.33
CA THR A 38 -27.12 -12.03 -9.23
C THR A 38 -28.36 -11.44 -8.59
N ARG A 39 -28.16 -10.58 -7.60
CA ARG A 39 -29.24 -9.85 -6.93
C ARG A 39 -29.01 -8.35 -6.98
N ASN A 40 -30.11 -7.60 -7.03
CA ASN A 40 -30.04 -6.14 -7.03
C ASN A 40 -29.97 -5.57 -5.62
N TRP A 41 -29.17 -4.54 -5.46
CA TRP A 41 -29.02 -3.82 -4.19
C TRP A 41 -30.33 -3.19 -3.74
N SER A 42 -31.12 -2.61 -4.67
CA SER A 42 -32.36 -1.92 -4.37
C SER A 42 -33.51 -2.84 -3.94
N ASP A 43 -33.40 -4.15 -4.16
CA ASP A 43 -34.45 -5.08 -3.76
C ASP A 43 -34.36 -5.39 -2.26
N ALA A 44 -35.28 -4.83 -1.48
CA ALA A 44 -35.36 -5.01 -0.04
C ALA A 44 -35.40 -6.48 0.41
N LYS A 45 -35.93 -7.38 -0.43
CA LYS A 45 -35.98 -8.82 -0.14
C LYS A 45 -34.59 -9.49 -0.11
N ASN A 46 -33.58 -8.82 -0.62
CA ASN A 46 -32.19 -9.28 -0.55
C ASN A 46 -31.54 -8.99 0.81
N TRP A 47 -32.25 -8.31 1.71
CA TRP A 47 -31.72 -7.84 2.97
C TRP A 47 -32.51 -8.36 4.17
N ASP A 48 -31.79 -8.64 5.24
CA ASP A 48 -32.31 -9.05 6.54
C ASP A 48 -31.73 -8.15 7.63
N THR A 49 -32.53 -7.68 8.57
CA THR A 49 -32.10 -6.71 9.59
C THR A 49 -31.83 -7.34 10.95
N ASP A 50 -32.25 -8.56 11.21
CA ASP A 50 -32.05 -9.19 12.52
C ASP A 50 -30.92 -10.22 12.56
N GLY A 51 -30.37 -10.60 11.41
CA GLY A 51 -29.28 -11.56 11.30
C GLY A 51 -29.63 -12.99 11.76
N THR A 52 -30.89 -13.25 12.15
CA THR A 52 -31.34 -14.55 12.64
C THR A 52 -31.86 -15.40 11.51
N ASN A 53 -32.50 -14.79 10.50
CA ASN A 53 -33.07 -15.44 9.36
C ASN A 53 -32.06 -15.86 8.29
N ILE A 54 -30.82 -15.41 8.38
CA ILE A 54 -29.76 -15.88 7.50
C ILE A 54 -29.53 -17.37 7.70
N TYR A 55 -29.99 -17.89 8.85
CA TYR A 55 -29.78 -19.30 9.23
C TYR A 55 -30.80 -19.82 10.24
N SER A 56 -31.88 -20.36 9.80
CA SER A 56 -32.77 -21.14 10.65
C SER A 56 -32.90 -22.58 10.17
N GLY A 57 -32.35 -23.52 10.95
CA GLY A 57 -32.77 -24.91 10.99
C GLY A 57 -32.71 -25.75 9.72
N GLY A 58 -31.79 -25.49 8.79
CA GLY A 58 -31.56 -26.32 7.60
C GLY A 58 -32.26 -25.87 6.33
N GLY A 59 -32.92 -24.72 6.32
CA GLY A 59 -33.47 -24.08 5.15
C GLY A 59 -32.95 -22.69 4.94
N TRP A 60 -32.65 -22.32 3.71
CA TRP A 60 -32.30 -20.95 3.32
C TRP A 60 -33.59 -20.14 3.18
N ASN A 61 -33.63 -18.97 3.79
CA ASN A 61 -34.70 -18.03 3.47
C ASN A 61 -34.41 -17.43 2.08
N GLU A 62 -35.33 -17.67 1.15
CA GLU A 62 -35.27 -17.17 -0.21
C GLU A 62 -35.39 -15.62 -0.29
N SER A 63 -35.87 -15.00 0.78
CA SER A 63 -36.01 -13.56 0.90
C SER A 63 -35.70 -13.08 2.33
N GLY A 64 -35.09 -11.91 2.45
CA GLY A 64 -34.89 -11.23 3.72
C GLY A 64 -36.21 -10.67 4.29
N ASN A 65 -36.14 -10.25 5.53
CA ASN A 65 -37.27 -9.65 6.26
C ASN A 65 -37.34 -8.12 6.12
N SER A 66 -36.35 -7.50 5.47
CA SER A 66 -36.30 -6.06 5.32
C SER A 66 -37.38 -5.53 4.37
N THR A 67 -37.87 -4.36 4.66
CA THR A 67 -38.76 -3.59 3.77
C THR A 67 -38.00 -2.45 3.06
N LEU A 68 -36.73 -2.27 3.39
CA LEU A 68 -35.85 -1.23 2.86
C LEU A 68 -34.51 -1.85 2.44
N SER A 69 -33.83 -1.23 1.51
CA SER A 69 -32.41 -1.47 1.24
C SER A 69 -31.54 -0.60 2.15
N PRO A 70 -30.25 -0.98 2.35
CA PRO A 70 -29.33 -0.20 3.20
C PRO A 70 -29.19 1.25 2.80
N SER A 71 -29.04 2.12 3.78
CA SER A 71 -28.89 3.58 3.66
C SER A 71 -27.58 4.10 4.25
N ALA A 72 -27.37 5.41 4.24
CA ALA A 72 -26.13 6.08 4.64
C ALA A 72 -25.67 5.80 6.07
N GLU A 73 -26.60 5.53 6.98
CA GLU A 73 -26.29 5.30 8.40
C GLU A 73 -26.12 3.81 8.72
N ASP A 74 -26.34 2.93 7.75
CA ASP A 74 -26.41 1.51 7.98
C ASP A 74 -25.07 0.81 7.72
N ASP A 75 -24.85 -0.25 8.46
CA ASP A 75 -23.80 -1.22 8.22
C ASP A 75 -24.31 -2.33 7.30
N VAL A 76 -23.49 -2.75 6.36
CA VAL A 76 -23.79 -3.88 5.48
C VAL A 76 -22.87 -5.05 5.80
N ALA A 77 -23.44 -6.20 6.07
CA ALA A 77 -22.70 -7.40 6.40
C ALA A 77 -23.03 -8.56 5.45
N PHE A 78 -22.00 -9.09 4.83
CA PHE A 78 -22.05 -10.41 4.16
C PHE A 78 -21.58 -11.46 5.16
N LYS A 79 -22.53 -11.92 5.99
CA LYS A 79 -22.26 -12.88 7.04
C LYS A 79 -22.93 -14.20 6.69
N ILE A 80 -22.17 -15.24 6.47
CA ILE A 80 -22.70 -16.60 6.28
C ILE A 80 -22.18 -17.48 7.40
N ASN A 81 -23.09 -18.19 8.01
CA ASN A 81 -22.81 -19.05 9.15
C ASN A 81 -21.95 -20.27 8.74
N SER A 82 -20.96 -20.59 9.57
CA SER A 82 -19.96 -21.66 9.42
C SER A 82 -20.49 -23.09 9.31
N ARG A 83 -21.80 -23.30 9.35
CA ARG A 83 -22.42 -24.66 9.33
C ARG A 83 -22.89 -25.11 7.95
N TYR A 84 -22.74 -24.28 6.92
CA TYR A 84 -23.18 -24.69 5.60
C TYR A 84 -22.05 -25.44 4.86
N ASN A 85 -22.30 -26.74 4.60
CA ASN A 85 -21.50 -27.59 3.73
C ASN A 85 -21.93 -27.43 2.26
N GLY A 86 -22.22 -26.21 1.80
CA GLY A 86 -22.40 -25.92 0.39
C GLY A 86 -21.11 -26.11 -0.39
N ASN A 87 -21.22 -26.50 -1.64
CA ASN A 87 -20.06 -26.70 -2.50
C ASN A 87 -19.16 -25.46 -2.48
N ASN A 88 -17.88 -25.66 -2.24
CA ASN A 88 -16.84 -24.63 -2.20
C ASN A 88 -16.60 -23.96 -3.58
N GLY A 89 -17.63 -23.54 -4.27
CA GLY A 89 -17.50 -22.99 -5.62
C GLY A 89 -18.62 -22.06 -6.04
N ASP A 90 -19.65 -21.93 -5.22
CA ASP A 90 -20.77 -21.03 -5.54
C ASP A 90 -20.32 -19.56 -5.45
N THR A 91 -20.40 -18.83 -6.56
CA THR A 91 -20.11 -17.39 -6.62
C THR A 91 -21.41 -16.62 -6.74
N TYR A 92 -21.59 -15.61 -5.91
CA TYR A 92 -22.74 -14.72 -5.98
C TYR A 92 -22.29 -13.30 -6.27
N SER A 93 -22.98 -12.66 -7.21
CA SER A 93 -22.79 -11.25 -7.53
C SER A 93 -23.94 -10.44 -6.96
N LEU A 94 -23.61 -9.33 -6.31
CA LEU A 94 -24.57 -8.31 -5.92
C LEU A 94 -24.47 -7.16 -6.91
N ASN A 95 -25.55 -6.89 -7.62
CA ASN A 95 -25.61 -5.80 -8.59
C ASN A 95 -26.04 -4.50 -7.91
N LEU A 96 -25.19 -3.51 -7.96
CA LEU A 96 -25.48 -2.15 -7.55
C LEU A 96 -26.27 -1.46 -8.67
N ASP A 97 -27.57 -1.62 -8.65
CA ASP A 97 -28.52 -1.07 -9.62
C ASP A 97 -28.94 0.37 -9.33
N VAL A 98 -28.61 0.87 -8.14
CA VAL A 98 -28.80 2.26 -7.68
C VAL A 98 -27.50 2.79 -7.09
N ASP A 99 -27.33 4.12 -7.05
CA ASP A 99 -26.28 4.72 -6.24
C ASP A 99 -26.61 4.48 -4.77
N ALA A 100 -25.73 3.77 -4.08
CA ALA A 100 -25.93 3.39 -2.69
C ALA A 100 -24.96 4.12 -1.76
N GLN A 101 -25.41 4.35 -0.54
CA GLN A 101 -24.61 4.95 0.51
C GLN A 101 -24.73 4.10 1.78
N VAL A 102 -23.60 3.77 2.39
CA VAL A 102 -23.54 2.98 3.62
C VAL A 102 -22.42 3.50 4.52
N LYS A 103 -22.43 3.09 5.77
CA LYS A 103 -21.37 3.46 6.73
C LYS A 103 -20.22 2.45 6.76
N LEU A 104 -20.54 1.16 6.73
CA LEU A 104 -19.58 0.08 6.82
C LEU A 104 -20.02 -1.09 5.92
N PHE A 105 -19.05 -1.69 5.26
CA PHE A 105 -19.20 -2.93 4.51
C PHE A 105 -18.32 -4.00 5.16
N THR A 106 -18.93 -5.05 5.68
CA THR A 106 -18.19 -6.12 6.34
C THR A 106 -18.43 -7.44 5.61
N GLN A 107 -17.36 -8.11 5.25
CA GLN A 107 -17.42 -9.50 4.79
C GLN A 107 -16.79 -10.38 5.87
N THR A 108 -17.66 -11.08 6.60
CA THR A 108 -17.26 -12.01 7.66
C THR A 108 -17.70 -13.41 7.26
N ASP A 109 -16.81 -14.35 7.27
CA ASP A 109 -17.01 -15.75 7.46
C ASP A 109 -16.34 -16.71 6.47
N ALA A 110 -16.20 -17.96 6.93
CA ALA A 110 -15.37 -19.01 6.35
C ALA A 110 -15.85 -19.53 4.99
N ASN A 111 -17.12 -19.38 4.65
CA ASN A 111 -17.71 -19.95 3.44
C ASN A 111 -18.33 -18.89 2.51
N GLY A 112 -17.66 -17.73 2.43
CA GLY A 112 -18.11 -16.55 1.71
C GLY A 112 -18.78 -16.84 0.38
N VAL A 113 -19.97 -16.30 0.22
CA VAL A 113 -20.85 -16.59 -0.89
C VAL A 113 -20.93 -15.41 -1.86
N VAL A 114 -20.81 -14.15 -1.36
CA VAL A 114 -20.67 -12.99 -2.26
C VAL A 114 -19.20 -12.80 -2.55
N THR A 115 -18.83 -13.01 -3.78
CA THR A 115 -17.48 -12.84 -4.28
C THR A 115 -17.31 -11.59 -5.13
N GLU A 116 -18.44 -10.95 -5.51
CA GLU A 116 -18.41 -9.85 -6.43
C GLU A 116 -19.52 -8.82 -6.16
N LEU A 117 -19.14 -7.55 -6.12
CA LEU A 117 -20.05 -6.42 -6.23
C LEU A 117 -19.86 -5.79 -7.61
N ILE A 118 -20.90 -5.85 -8.42
CA ILE A 118 -20.91 -5.37 -9.80
C ILE A 118 -21.86 -4.18 -9.97
N SER A 119 -21.75 -3.44 -11.06
CA SER A 119 -22.76 -2.47 -11.48
C SER A 119 -22.89 -2.41 -12.99
N ASP A 120 -23.93 -3.02 -13.52
CA ASP A 120 -24.26 -2.99 -14.95
C ASP A 120 -24.59 -1.56 -15.45
N SER A 121 -25.01 -0.67 -14.54
CA SER A 121 -25.39 0.71 -14.85
C SER A 121 -24.35 1.76 -14.45
N GLY A 122 -23.17 1.35 -14.01
CA GLY A 122 -22.09 2.26 -13.59
C GLY A 122 -22.38 3.05 -12.31
N LYS A 123 -23.15 2.44 -11.40
CA LYS A 123 -23.51 3.04 -10.12
C LYS A 123 -22.34 3.06 -9.13
N THR A 124 -22.47 3.88 -8.10
CA THR A 124 -21.43 4.17 -7.13
C THR A 124 -21.84 3.70 -5.73
N LEU A 125 -20.92 3.03 -5.03
CA LEU A 125 -21.06 2.75 -3.60
C LEU A 125 -20.30 3.81 -2.80
N THR A 126 -21.03 4.60 -2.03
CA THR A 126 -20.49 5.67 -1.19
C THR A 126 -20.42 5.21 0.26
N PHE A 127 -19.25 5.33 0.86
CA PHE A 127 -19.06 5.19 2.29
C PHE A 127 -19.10 6.56 2.96
N SER A 128 -19.99 6.71 3.94
CA SER A 128 -20.15 7.96 4.69
C SER A 128 -19.98 7.66 6.19
N ASN A 129 -18.77 7.83 6.68
CA ASN A 129 -18.49 7.69 8.10
C ASN A 129 -17.86 8.99 8.65
N PRO A 130 -18.65 9.89 9.25
CA PRO A 130 -18.16 11.20 9.69
C PRO A 130 -17.04 11.10 10.75
N ASN A 131 -16.93 9.97 11.43
CA ASN A 131 -15.89 9.74 12.42
C ASN A 131 -14.61 9.11 11.83
N GLY A 132 -14.63 8.75 10.54
CA GLY A 132 -13.57 7.96 9.94
C GLY A 132 -13.54 6.52 10.45
N GLY A 133 -12.42 5.84 10.23
CA GLY A 133 -12.22 4.46 10.64
C GLY A 133 -12.50 3.45 9.54
N VAL A 134 -12.71 2.19 9.92
CA VAL A 134 -12.89 1.09 8.95
C VAL A 134 -14.22 1.23 8.24
N VAL A 135 -14.20 1.23 6.91
CA VAL A 135 -15.40 1.31 6.05
C VAL A 135 -15.56 0.06 5.17
N ILE A 136 -14.47 -0.64 4.87
CA ILE A 136 -14.50 -1.99 4.28
C ILE A 136 -13.66 -2.89 5.17
N ASP A 137 -14.26 -3.95 5.70
CA ASP A 137 -13.60 -4.92 6.56
C ASP A 137 -13.82 -6.34 6.04
N LYS A 138 -12.83 -6.88 5.35
CA LYS A 138 -12.84 -8.28 4.92
C LYS A 138 -12.19 -9.14 5.99
N VAL A 139 -13.01 -9.89 6.69
CA VAL A 139 -12.59 -10.78 7.78
C VAL A 139 -12.78 -12.23 7.36
N ARG A 140 -11.74 -13.05 7.42
CA ARG A 140 -11.83 -14.50 7.28
C ARG A 140 -12.73 -14.96 6.13
N ASN A 141 -12.28 -14.84 4.91
CA ASN A 141 -13.04 -15.35 3.79
C ASN A 141 -12.21 -16.34 2.97
N LEU A 142 -12.85 -17.45 2.56
CA LEU A 142 -12.24 -18.43 1.67
C LEU A 142 -12.21 -18.01 0.21
N ASN A 143 -12.91 -16.91 -0.16
CA ASN A 143 -13.03 -16.45 -1.52
C ASN A 143 -12.42 -15.04 -1.71
N THR A 144 -11.90 -14.79 -2.89
CA THR A 144 -11.59 -13.45 -3.36
C THR A 144 -12.85 -12.59 -3.39
N MET A 145 -12.74 -11.33 -2.97
CA MET A 145 -13.81 -10.33 -3.11
C MET A 145 -13.43 -9.33 -4.19
N THR A 146 -14.28 -9.17 -5.19
CA THR A 146 -14.10 -8.23 -6.28
C THR A 146 -15.11 -7.10 -6.19
N PHE A 147 -14.62 -5.85 -6.23
CA PHE A 147 -15.43 -4.65 -6.37
C PHE A 147 -15.28 -4.15 -7.81
N ASP A 148 -16.27 -4.44 -8.65
CA ASP A 148 -16.39 -3.92 -10.01
C ASP A 148 -17.36 -2.73 -10.07
N VAL A 149 -17.28 -1.88 -9.06
CA VAL A 149 -18.08 -0.65 -8.86
C VAL A 149 -17.18 0.49 -8.42
N ASN A 150 -17.56 1.72 -8.74
CA ASN A 150 -16.88 2.90 -8.19
C ASN A 150 -17.12 2.99 -6.69
N ILE A 151 -16.06 3.21 -5.94
CA ILE A 151 -16.08 3.41 -4.49
C ILE A 151 -15.83 4.89 -4.19
N VAL A 152 -16.70 5.51 -3.41
CA VAL A 152 -16.50 6.87 -2.90
C VAL A 152 -16.36 6.83 -1.38
N LEU A 153 -15.24 7.33 -0.89
CA LEU A 153 -14.96 7.53 0.53
C LEU A 153 -15.29 8.99 0.87
N ALA A 154 -16.52 9.24 1.31
CA ALA A 154 -17.03 10.59 1.56
C ALA A 154 -16.94 10.96 3.04
N GLN A 155 -16.14 11.96 3.39
CA GLN A 155 -15.98 12.36 4.80
C GLN A 155 -15.66 13.83 5.01
N VAL A 156 -15.70 14.23 6.27
CA VAL A 156 -15.23 15.54 6.75
C VAL A 156 -13.69 15.53 6.83
N ALA A 157 -13.06 16.68 6.61
CA ALA A 157 -11.60 16.84 6.73
C ALA A 157 -11.04 16.25 8.03
N ASP A 158 -9.77 15.87 7.99
CA ASP A 158 -8.98 15.32 9.11
C ASP A 158 -9.34 13.91 9.59
N LYS A 159 -10.21 13.22 8.88
CA LYS A 159 -10.52 11.83 9.18
C LYS A 159 -9.97 10.91 8.11
N THR A 160 -9.54 9.74 8.51
CA THR A 160 -9.05 8.71 7.60
C THR A 160 -10.09 7.60 7.51
N MET A 161 -10.42 7.19 6.29
CA MET A 161 -11.21 6.00 6.05
C MET A 161 -10.31 4.80 5.73
N THR A 162 -10.63 3.66 6.30
CA THR A 162 -9.78 2.48 6.24
C THR A 162 -10.45 1.35 5.49
N ILE A 163 -9.73 0.81 4.52
CA ILE A 163 -10.03 -0.48 3.87
C ILE A 163 -9.13 -1.52 4.52
N ALA A 164 -9.73 -2.40 5.31
CA ALA A 164 -9.03 -3.41 6.08
C ALA A 164 -9.25 -4.81 5.50
N MET A 165 -8.16 -5.58 5.39
CA MET A 165 -8.21 -6.96 4.98
C MET A 165 -7.54 -7.85 6.02
N ARG A 166 -8.26 -8.90 6.43
CA ARG A 166 -7.82 -9.90 7.42
C ARG A 166 -8.07 -11.32 6.90
N SER A 167 -7.79 -11.54 5.63
CA SER A 167 -8.09 -12.78 4.91
C SER A 167 -6.86 -13.29 4.18
N ASP A 168 -6.81 -14.57 3.91
CA ASP A 168 -5.83 -15.22 3.04
C ASP A 168 -6.16 -15.13 1.55
N LYS A 169 -7.30 -14.52 1.21
CA LYS A 169 -7.78 -14.29 -0.16
C LYS A 169 -7.81 -12.81 -0.49
N ASP A 170 -7.60 -12.51 -1.75
CA ASP A 170 -7.47 -11.15 -2.25
C ASP A 170 -8.78 -10.34 -2.14
N THR A 171 -8.60 -9.04 -2.05
CA THR A 171 -9.65 -8.04 -2.29
C THR A 171 -9.24 -7.21 -3.50
N ILE A 172 -10.07 -7.20 -4.54
CA ILE A 172 -9.77 -6.61 -5.84
C ILE A 172 -10.71 -5.44 -6.11
N PHE A 173 -10.15 -4.29 -6.44
CA PHE A 173 -10.89 -3.10 -6.86
C PHE A 173 -10.63 -2.84 -8.35
N ASN A 174 -11.60 -3.15 -9.20
CA ASN A 174 -11.48 -2.98 -10.65
C ASN A 174 -11.82 -1.57 -11.12
N LYS A 175 -12.60 -0.82 -10.35
CA LYS A 175 -13.04 0.55 -10.65
C LYS A 175 -12.39 1.54 -9.69
N ASP A 176 -12.73 2.80 -9.84
CA ASP A 176 -12.11 3.91 -9.13
C ASP A 176 -12.42 3.90 -7.63
N ILE A 177 -11.41 4.24 -6.84
CA ILE A 177 -11.54 4.58 -5.43
C ILE A 177 -11.32 6.08 -5.31
N VAL A 178 -12.36 6.78 -4.92
CA VAL A 178 -12.39 8.24 -4.83
C VAL A 178 -12.54 8.65 -3.37
N TYR A 179 -11.58 9.39 -2.85
CA TYR A 179 -11.77 10.12 -1.61
C TYR A 179 -12.47 11.46 -1.93
N LYS A 180 -13.59 11.73 -1.25
CA LYS A 180 -14.32 12.97 -1.40
C LYS A 180 -14.43 13.69 -0.06
N GLN A 181 -13.78 14.84 0.06
CA GLN A 181 -13.87 15.70 1.23
C GLN A 181 -15.15 16.51 1.19
N LEU A 182 -16.04 16.32 2.16
CA LEU A 182 -17.36 16.96 2.19
C LEU A 182 -17.31 18.37 2.78
N SER A 183 -16.38 18.67 3.66
CA SER A 183 -16.22 19.99 4.29
C SER A 183 -14.85 20.14 4.96
N GLY A 184 -14.50 21.36 5.35
CA GLY A 184 -13.24 21.68 6.01
C GLY A 184 -12.10 21.96 5.04
N GLU A 185 -11.00 22.53 5.54
CA GLU A 185 -9.78 22.72 4.76
C GLU A 185 -9.08 21.38 4.52
N PRO A 186 -8.50 21.17 3.33
CA PRO A 186 -7.72 19.97 3.08
C PRO A 186 -6.58 19.83 4.10
N ALA A 187 -6.55 18.72 4.82
CA ALA A 187 -5.44 18.45 5.70
C ALA A 187 -4.19 18.21 4.85
N GLN A 188 -3.35 19.24 4.68
CA GLN A 188 -2.12 19.17 3.86
C GLN A 188 -1.22 18.00 4.26
N TRP A 189 -1.32 17.53 5.49
CA TRP A 189 -0.48 16.47 6.07
C TRP A 189 -1.26 15.22 6.47
N GLY A 190 -2.59 15.21 6.31
CA GLY A 190 -3.45 14.10 6.69
C GLY A 190 -3.49 12.99 5.63
N ARG A 191 -3.69 11.76 6.09
CA ARG A 191 -4.05 10.64 5.22
C ARG A 191 -5.55 10.69 4.98
N SER A 192 -5.97 10.52 3.73
CA SER A 192 -7.39 10.46 3.37
C SER A 192 -7.92 9.04 3.45
N MET A 193 -7.12 8.08 3.03
CA MET A 193 -7.46 6.67 3.05
C MET A 193 -6.29 5.80 3.51
N ASP A 194 -6.60 4.75 4.24
CA ASP A 194 -5.64 3.73 4.65
C ASP A 194 -6.03 2.37 4.06
N PHE A 195 -5.05 1.68 3.52
CA PHE A 195 -5.13 0.27 3.19
C PHE A 195 -4.38 -0.52 4.27
N ILE A 196 -5.09 -1.33 5.02
CA ILE A 196 -4.50 -2.11 6.11
C ILE A 196 -4.60 -3.60 5.79
N VAL A 197 -3.44 -4.22 5.58
CA VAL A 197 -3.33 -5.68 5.53
C VAL A 197 -2.94 -6.15 6.93
N ARG A 198 -3.88 -6.76 7.64
CA ARG A 198 -3.72 -7.14 9.04
C ARG A 198 -3.14 -8.53 9.16
N TYR A 199 -2.04 -8.61 9.88
CA TYR A 199 -1.47 -9.85 10.35
C TYR A 199 -2.03 -10.18 11.74
N ARG A 200 -2.66 -11.34 11.92
CA ARG A 200 -3.07 -11.85 13.24
C ARG A 200 -2.04 -12.83 13.77
N THR A 201 -1.54 -12.55 14.96
CA THR A 201 -0.71 -13.50 15.69
C THR A 201 -1.51 -14.63 16.30
N ALA A 202 -0.83 -15.74 16.43
CA ALA A 202 -1.24 -17.09 16.71
C ALA A 202 -2.01 -17.39 18.03
N THR A 203 -2.42 -16.40 18.82
CA THR A 203 -3.20 -16.70 20.02
C THR A 203 -4.67 -17.00 19.78
N GLU A 204 -5.19 -16.66 18.58
CA GLU A 204 -6.58 -16.97 18.22
C GLU A 204 -6.74 -17.62 16.83
N TRP A 205 -5.71 -17.60 15.96
CA TRP A 205 -5.81 -18.08 14.59
C TRP A 205 -4.47 -18.62 14.11
N THR A 206 -4.45 -19.86 13.68
CA THR A 206 -3.24 -20.55 13.21
C THR A 206 -2.86 -20.24 11.77
N GLU A 207 -3.59 -19.38 11.06
CA GLU A 207 -3.42 -19.12 9.65
C GLU A 207 -2.84 -17.72 9.39
N LYS A 208 -1.83 -17.66 8.55
CA LYS A 208 -1.19 -16.43 8.10
C LYS A 208 -2.10 -15.71 7.11
N VAL A 209 -2.30 -14.40 7.27
CA VAL A 209 -3.02 -13.59 6.30
C VAL A 209 -2.10 -13.34 5.10
N SER A 210 -2.38 -14.00 3.97
CA SER A 210 -1.55 -13.90 2.75
C SER A 210 -2.27 -13.25 1.57
N GLY A 211 -3.54 -12.87 1.73
CA GLY A 211 -4.32 -12.23 0.68
C GLY A 211 -3.87 -10.79 0.41
N ASN A 212 -4.04 -10.33 -0.80
CA ASN A 212 -3.61 -9.03 -1.27
C ASN A 212 -4.79 -8.04 -1.38
N ILE A 213 -4.47 -6.75 -1.29
CA ILE A 213 -5.36 -5.69 -1.78
C ILE A 213 -4.86 -5.32 -3.18
N VAL A 214 -5.66 -5.59 -4.21
CA VAL A 214 -5.33 -5.33 -5.62
C VAL A 214 -6.17 -4.15 -6.11
N ILE A 215 -5.51 -3.14 -6.66
CA ILE A 215 -6.15 -1.90 -7.11
C ILE A 215 -5.85 -1.70 -8.59
N ASN A 216 -6.85 -1.99 -9.43
CA ASN A 216 -6.78 -1.86 -10.88
C ASN A 216 -7.28 -0.50 -11.36
N GLY A 217 -8.27 0.08 -10.68
CA GLY A 217 -8.85 1.38 -10.96
C GLY A 217 -7.98 2.55 -10.53
N ASN A 218 -8.49 3.76 -10.73
CA ASN A 218 -7.84 4.99 -10.30
C ASN A 218 -7.99 5.21 -8.79
N ILE A 219 -7.02 5.89 -8.20
CA ILE A 219 -7.18 6.52 -6.88
C ILE A 219 -7.11 8.02 -7.06
N CYS A 220 -8.18 8.72 -6.63
CA CYS A 220 -8.33 10.16 -6.77
C CYS A 220 -8.79 10.79 -5.46
N ASN A 221 -8.51 12.09 -5.32
CA ASN A 221 -8.96 12.90 -4.20
C ASN A 221 -9.68 14.14 -4.74
N TYR A 222 -10.87 14.45 -4.19
CA TYR A 222 -11.68 15.60 -4.57
C TYR A 222 -12.20 16.34 -3.34
N ASP A 223 -12.42 17.64 -3.48
CA ASP A 223 -13.17 18.45 -2.51
C ASP A 223 -14.69 18.24 -2.65
N ALA A 224 -15.47 18.99 -1.85
CA ALA A 224 -16.92 18.94 -1.88
C ALA A 224 -17.52 19.34 -3.25
N ASP A 225 -16.85 20.24 -3.97
CA ASP A 225 -17.25 20.76 -5.27
C ASP A 225 -16.75 19.91 -6.45
N ASN A 226 -16.13 18.75 -6.17
CA ASN A 226 -15.47 17.84 -7.12
C ASN A 226 -14.24 18.43 -7.83
N ASN A 227 -13.58 19.42 -7.24
CA ASN A 227 -12.27 19.82 -7.72
C ASN A 227 -11.20 18.84 -7.22
N PRO A 228 -10.22 18.48 -8.07
CA PRO A 228 -9.10 17.64 -7.62
C PRO A 228 -8.32 18.32 -6.49
N ILE A 229 -8.02 17.58 -5.42
CA ILE A 229 -7.14 18.04 -4.35
C ILE A 229 -5.89 17.19 -4.30
N GLU A 230 -4.75 17.84 -4.05
CA GLU A 230 -3.49 17.16 -3.83
C GLU A 230 -3.27 16.95 -2.34
N LEU A 231 -3.17 15.71 -1.92
CA LEU A 231 -2.84 15.34 -0.56
C LEU A 231 -1.42 14.79 -0.52
N THR A 232 -0.52 15.46 0.16
CA THR A 232 0.91 15.11 0.22
C THR A 232 1.14 13.70 0.77
N LYS A 233 0.24 13.22 1.64
CA LYS A 233 0.29 11.90 2.27
C LYS A 233 -1.07 11.20 2.20
N GLY A 234 -1.77 11.37 1.07
CA GLY A 234 -3.17 10.96 0.93
C GLY A 234 -3.45 9.48 1.19
N ILE A 235 -2.48 8.60 0.93
CA ILE A 235 -2.65 7.16 1.01
C ILE A 235 -1.74 6.59 2.09
N GLY A 236 -2.33 5.96 3.10
CA GLY A 236 -1.63 5.13 4.06
C GLY A 236 -1.66 3.66 3.66
N ILE A 237 -0.57 2.96 3.84
CA ILE A 237 -0.46 1.51 3.66
C ILE A 237 0.26 0.95 4.87
N SER A 238 -0.40 0.05 5.60
CA SER A 238 0.17 -0.49 6.84
C SER A 238 -0.35 -1.89 7.17
N SER A 239 0.32 -2.53 8.11
CA SER A 239 -0.17 -3.73 8.81
C SER A 239 -0.44 -3.42 10.28
N ASP A 240 -1.19 -4.28 10.98
CA ASP A 240 -1.46 -4.15 12.42
C ASP A 240 -0.19 -4.29 13.28
N LYS A 241 0.84 -4.93 12.74
CA LYS A 241 2.10 -5.18 13.41
C LYS A 241 3.26 -4.62 12.61
N SER A 242 4.21 -4.08 13.32
CA SER A 242 5.55 -3.86 12.80
C SER A 242 6.15 -5.22 12.44
N LEU A 243 6.44 -5.43 11.16
CA LEU A 243 7.15 -6.60 10.69
C LEU A 243 8.64 -6.27 10.75
N SER A 244 9.40 -6.99 11.57
CA SER A 244 10.86 -6.84 11.57
C SER A 244 11.43 -7.45 10.28
N GLU A 245 12.58 -6.94 9.83
CA GLU A 245 13.28 -7.43 8.63
C GLU A 245 13.51 -8.95 8.66
N ALA A 246 13.80 -9.50 9.86
CA ALA A 246 13.97 -10.94 10.06
C ALA A 246 12.69 -11.76 9.84
N ASN A 247 11.52 -11.17 9.94
CA ASN A 247 10.24 -11.87 9.76
C ASN A 247 9.76 -11.85 8.31
N HIS A 248 10.26 -10.94 7.46
CA HIS A 248 9.87 -10.85 6.05
C HIS A 248 10.26 -12.10 5.24
N GLU A 249 11.36 -12.74 5.57
CA GLU A 249 11.83 -13.94 4.85
C GLU A 249 11.00 -15.19 5.19
N THR A 250 10.34 -15.24 6.34
CA THR A 250 9.67 -16.43 6.86
C THR A 250 8.16 -16.35 6.87
N GLU A 251 7.56 -15.16 6.74
CA GLU A 251 6.12 -14.94 6.83
C GLU A 251 5.53 -14.46 5.50
N VAL A 252 4.58 -15.21 4.97
CA VAL A 252 3.82 -14.80 3.79
C VAL A 252 2.84 -13.72 4.23
N VAL A 253 3.18 -12.47 3.99
CA VAL A 253 2.32 -11.31 4.26
C VAL A 253 1.68 -10.88 2.96
N GLY A 254 0.38 -10.55 3.01
CA GLY A 254 -0.31 -9.94 1.89
C GLY A 254 0.29 -8.60 1.50
N LYS A 255 0.10 -8.21 0.25
CA LYS A 255 0.65 -7.01 -0.36
C LYS A 255 -0.48 -6.05 -0.75
N VAL A 256 -0.12 -4.78 -0.94
CA VAL A 256 -0.95 -3.86 -1.73
C VAL A 256 -0.36 -3.78 -3.13
N ILE A 257 -1.19 -4.05 -4.14
CA ILE A 257 -0.76 -4.17 -5.54
C ILE A 257 -1.49 -3.11 -6.36
N PHE A 258 -0.74 -2.18 -6.91
CA PHE A 258 -1.24 -1.21 -7.87
C PHE A 258 -1.01 -1.76 -9.27
N SER A 259 -2.10 -2.21 -9.93
CA SER A 259 -2.04 -2.85 -11.25
C SER A 259 -3.05 -2.25 -12.23
N GLY A 260 -3.22 -2.86 -13.41
CA GLY A 260 -4.15 -2.40 -14.44
C GLY A 260 -3.75 -1.07 -15.09
N ASP A 261 -4.73 -0.40 -15.71
CA ASP A 261 -4.55 0.85 -16.45
C ASP A 261 -4.84 2.10 -15.62
N GLY A 262 -5.24 1.93 -14.36
CA GLY A 262 -5.52 3.02 -13.45
C GLY A 262 -4.29 3.84 -13.07
N TYR A 263 -4.51 4.97 -12.44
CA TYR A 263 -3.45 5.84 -11.89
C TYR A 263 -3.71 6.14 -10.41
N THR A 264 -2.67 6.57 -9.71
CA THR A 264 -2.76 6.95 -8.29
C THR A 264 -2.37 8.41 -8.13
N LYS A 265 -3.28 9.24 -7.60
CA LYS A 265 -3.02 10.62 -7.24
C LYS A 265 -2.78 10.77 -5.74
N GLY A 266 -1.75 11.50 -5.40
CA GLY A 266 -1.39 11.80 -4.02
C GLY A 266 -0.16 11.04 -3.52
N GLY A 267 0.41 11.53 -2.45
CA GLY A 267 1.55 10.90 -1.79
C GLY A 267 1.14 9.64 -1.04
N MET A 268 2.12 8.80 -0.76
CA MET A 268 1.94 7.54 -0.04
C MET A 268 2.79 7.50 1.23
N SER A 269 2.28 6.84 2.25
CA SER A 269 3.02 6.53 3.47
C SER A 269 2.91 5.02 3.74
N ILE A 270 4.01 4.29 3.50
CA ILE A 270 4.08 2.84 3.61
C ILE A 270 4.80 2.50 4.90
N ARG A 271 4.15 1.72 5.78
CA ARG A 271 4.58 1.51 7.17
C ARG A 271 4.57 0.05 7.58
N ASN A 272 5.24 -0.21 8.70
CA ASN A 272 5.21 -1.50 9.41
C ASN A 272 5.66 -2.67 8.54
N GLY A 273 6.68 -2.46 7.70
CA GLY A 273 7.25 -3.50 6.85
C GLY A 273 6.35 -3.97 5.71
N MET A 274 5.32 -3.20 5.37
CA MET A 274 4.43 -3.56 4.27
C MET A 274 5.15 -3.64 2.93
N VAL A 275 4.71 -4.57 2.10
CA VAL A 275 5.17 -4.75 0.72
C VAL A 275 4.14 -4.17 -0.24
N VAL A 276 4.60 -3.33 -1.15
CA VAL A 276 3.79 -2.72 -2.20
C VAL A 276 4.36 -3.10 -3.56
N ASN A 277 3.52 -3.59 -4.47
CA ASN A 277 3.91 -3.82 -5.85
C ASN A 277 3.42 -2.68 -6.74
N PHE A 278 4.32 -2.11 -7.51
CA PHE A 278 4.01 -1.19 -8.59
C PHE A 278 4.08 -1.93 -9.91
N GLU A 279 2.92 -2.21 -10.50
CA GLU A 279 2.78 -2.97 -11.76
C GLU A 279 1.71 -2.41 -12.70
N ARG A 280 1.48 -1.07 -12.65
CA ARG A 280 0.60 -0.35 -13.57
C ARG A 280 1.05 -0.53 -15.01
N ASN A 281 0.11 -0.54 -15.95
CA ASN A 281 0.42 -0.67 -17.36
C ASN A 281 0.97 0.63 -17.97
N ASN A 282 0.59 1.79 -17.40
CA ASN A 282 0.96 3.10 -17.92
C ASN A 282 2.13 3.70 -17.14
N ALA A 283 3.03 4.38 -17.84
CA ALA A 283 4.15 5.08 -17.23
C ALA A 283 3.68 6.17 -16.26
N GLY A 284 4.33 6.27 -15.10
CA GLY A 284 4.03 7.25 -14.06
C GLY A 284 2.70 7.04 -13.33
N ALA A 285 1.99 5.93 -13.60
CA ALA A 285 0.65 5.73 -13.06
C ALA A 285 0.62 5.26 -11.61
N ALA A 286 1.68 4.62 -11.12
CA ALA A 286 1.73 4.15 -9.73
C ALA A 286 1.85 5.31 -8.73
N ASN A 287 2.49 6.41 -9.15
CA ASN A 287 2.55 7.63 -8.37
C ASN A 287 2.60 8.85 -9.30
N GLN A 288 1.77 9.83 -9.06
CA GLN A 288 1.67 11.03 -9.92
C GLN A 288 2.73 12.09 -9.59
N ALA A 289 3.01 12.96 -10.55
CA ALA A 289 4.04 14.00 -10.46
C ALA A 289 3.91 14.85 -9.18
N GLY A 290 5.05 15.19 -8.59
CA GLY A 290 5.14 16.01 -7.38
C GLY A 290 4.78 15.30 -6.08
N SER A 291 4.40 14.02 -6.13
CA SER A 291 4.02 13.25 -4.95
C SER A 291 5.23 12.74 -4.17
N ALA A 292 5.07 12.59 -2.86
CA ALA A 292 6.06 11.97 -1.99
C ALA A 292 5.66 10.54 -1.65
N ILE A 293 6.65 9.64 -1.64
CA ILE A 293 6.52 8.28 -1.11
C ILE A 293 7.35 8.20 0.16
N GLU A 294 6.73 7.99 1.30
CA GLU A 294 7.39 7.80 2.58
C GLU A 294 7.45 6.32 2.92
N LEU A 295 8.64 5.82 3.21
CA LEU A 295 8.90 4.45 3.62
C LEU A 295 9.33 4.43 5.08
N TYR A 296 8.73 3.55 5.87
CA TYR A 296 9.04 3.36 7.29
C TYR A 296 9.33 1.89 7.60
N SER A 297 10.28 1.66 8.49
CA SER A 297 10.51 0.37 9.13
C SER A 297 10.60 -0.80 8.14
N SER A 298 11.56 -0.74 7.22
CA SER A 298 11.79 -1.76 6.18
C SER A 298 10.62 -2.03 5.25
N SER A 299 9.69 -1.10 5.11
CA SER A 299 8.65 -1.21 4.09
C SER A 299 9.27 -1.29 2.69
N THR A 300 8.68 -2.13 1.85
CA THR A 300 9.27 -2.51 0.57
C THR A 300 8.40 -2.08 -0.60
N ILE A 301 9.01 -1.49 -1.63
CA ILE A 301 8.40 -1.31 -2.94
C ILE A 301 9.07 -2.26 -3.93
N ASN A 302 8.25 -3.05 -4.61
CA ASN A 302 8.67 -3.84 -5.75
C ASN A 302 8.27 -3.12 -7.04
N PHE A 303 9.23 -2.75 -7.87
CA PHE A 303 9.00 -2.21 -9.20
C PHE A 303 8.83 -3.35 -10.20
N VAL A 304 7.65 -3.96 -10.24
CA VAL A 304 7.35 -5.13 -11.09
C VAL A 304 7.32 -4.76 -12.58
N LYS A 305 7.11 -3.47 -12.88
CA LYS A 305 7.21 -2.89 -14.22
C LYS A 305 8.05 -1.62 -14.20
N ALA A 306 8.65 -1.30 -15.33
CA ALA A 306 9.40 -0.07 -15.53
C ALA A 306 8.49 1.19 -15.51
N ASN A 307 9.10 2.35 -15.36
CA ASN A 307 8.46 3.67 -15.50
C ASN A 307 7.22 3.88 -14.60
N GLN A 308 7.25 3.34 -13.38
CA GLN A 308 6.11 3.43 -12.46
C GLN A 308 5.96 4.78 -11.78
N LEU A 309 7.06 5.53 -11.63
CA LEU A 309 7.07 6.84 -10.99
C LEU A 309 6.82 7.95 -12.01
N ALA A 310 6.03 8.94 -11.61
CA ALA A 310 5.87 10.17 -12.38
C ALA A 310 7.04 11.13 -12.13
N THR A 311 7.16 12.13 -12.99
CA THR A 311 8.20 13.17 -12.86
C THR A 311 8.13 13.86 -11.51
N SER A 312 9.29 14.19 -10.95
CA SER A 312 9.43 14.89 -9.66
C SER A 312 8.93 14.13 -8.43
N THR A 313 8.91 12.81 -8.47
CA THR A 313 8.61 11.99 -7.29
C THR A 313 9.75 12.09 -6.28
N SER A 314 9.43 12.30 -5.00
CA SER A 314 10.40 12.17 -3.91
C SER A 314 10.20 10.85 -3.17
N ILE A 315 11.30 10.19 -2.81
CA ILE A 315 11.28 9.00 -1.96
C ILE A 315 11.94 9.35 -0.64
N GLN A 316 11.21 9.15 0.46
CA GLN A 316 11.64 9.51 1.80
C GLN A 316 11.80 8.26 2.64
N PHE A 317 13.01 8.05 3.15
CA PHE A 317 13.34 6.99 4.09
C PHE A 317 13.24 7.56 5.49
N LYS A 318 12.28 7.04 6.25
CA LYS A 318 12.04 7.45 7.63
C LYS A 318 12.65 6.42 8.56
N SER A 319 13.04 6.89 9.73
CA SER A 319 13.71 6.09 10.76
C SER A 319 13.24 4.64 10.79
N PRO A 320 14.18 3.69 10.76
CA PRO A 320 13.88 2.33 11.13
C PRO A 320 13.39 2.30 12.59
N ASP A 321 12.44 1.43 12.91
CA ASP A 321 12.26 1.05 14.31
C ASP A 321 13.57 0.41 14.81
N SER A 322 13.73 0.28 16.13
CA SER A 322 14.99 -0.17 16.75
C SER A 322 15.48 -1.55 16.29
N SER A 323 14.72 -2.27 15.47
CA SER A 323 15.01 -3.62 14.97
C SER A 323 15.45 -3.64 13.49
N SER A 324 15.30 -2.55 12.74
CA SER A 324 15.59 -2.50 11.30
C SER A 324 16.76 -1.58 10.99
N LYS A 325 17.65 -2.00 10.10
CA LYS A 325 18.75 -1.19 9.57
C LYS A 325 18.24 -0.17 8.53
N TYR A 326 17.18 -0.50 7.81
CA TYR A 326 16.69 0.30 6.69
C TYR A 326 15.34 0.95 7.00
N GLY A 327 15.20 2.23 6.63
CA GLY A 327 13.92 2.94 6.62
C GLY A 327 12.99 2.41 5.54
N GLY A 328 13.53 1.95 4.41
CA GLY A 328 12.76 1.38 3.30
C GLY A 328 13.63 0.60 2.32
N ILE A 329 12.99 -0.25 1.52
CA ILE A 329 13.61 -1.12 0.53
C ILE A 329 12.94 -0.88 -0.82
N LEU A 330 13.75 -0.72 -1.86
CA LEU A 330 13.34 -0.60 -3.26
C LEU A 330 13.89 -1.79 -4.03
N ASN A 331 13.04 -2.71 -4.45
CA ASN A 331 13.42 -3.85 -5.28
C ASN A 331 13.18 -3.51 -6.74
N MET A 332 14.24 -3.51 -7.53
CA MET A 332 14.21 -3.13 -8.96
C MET A 332 13.52 -4.17 -9.83
N MET A 333 13.65 -5.44 -9.48
CA MET A 333 13.01 -6.58 -10.16
C MET A 333 13.25 -6.63 -11.69
N GLY A 334 14.45 -6.27 -12.13
CA GLY A 334 14.80 -6.23 -13.55
C GLY A 334 14.31 -4.99 -14.31
N ASN A 335 13.90 -3.94 -13.62
CA ASN A 335 13.33 -2.74 -14.23
C ASN A 335 14.19 -1.49 -13.96
N THR A 336 13.96 -0.46 -14.76
CA THR A 336 14.49 0.88 -14.55
C THR A 336 13.56 1.66 -13.62
N VAL A 337 14.16 2.35 -12.64
CA VAL A 337 13.48 3.31 -11.76
C VAL A 337 14.10 4.68 -11.98
N ASP A 338 13.33 5.56 -12.56
CA ASP A 338 13.69 6.94 -12.87
C ASP A 338 12.68 7.94 -12.30
N ASN A 339 12.81 9.21 -12.67
CA ASN A 339 11.90 10.29 -12.24
C ASN A 339 11.92 10.58 -10.73
N ILE A 340 12.98 10.21 -10.02
CA ILE A 340 13.16 10.56 -8.62
C ILE A 340 13.82 11.94 -8.53
N SER A 341 13.07 12.95 -8.04
CA SER A 341 13.61 14.29 -7.85
C SER A 341 14.60 14.34 -6.68
N TYR A 342 14.26 13.68 -5.58
CA TYR A 342 15.22 13.54 -4.48
C TYR A 342 14.94 12.33 -3.60
N LEU A 343 16.02 11.81 -3.03
CA LEU A 343 16.01 10.84 -1.95
C LEU A 343 16.21 11.60 -0.64
N TYR A 344 15.28 11.42 0.31
CA TYR A 344 15.29 12.16 1.57
C TYR A 344 15.38 11.22 2.76
N PHE A 345 16.32 11.49 3.66
CA PHE A 345 16.59 10.68 4.83
C PHE A 345 16.26 11.45 6.09
N ALA A 346 15.36 10.92 6.92
CA ALA A 346 14.85 11.61 8.09
C ALA A 346 14.46 10.65 9.23
N GLY A 347 14.21 11.23 10.41
CA GLY A 347 13.73 10.52 11.57
C GLY A 347 14.82 9.61 12.13
N PHE A 348 16.00 10.14 12.37
CA PHE A 348 17.11 9.46 13.00
C PHE A 348 16.74 9.06 14.42
N THR A 349 16.73 7.74 14.69
CA THR A 349 16.43 7.17 16.00
C THR A 349 17.67 7.17 16.90
N ASP A 350 17.55 6.57 18.09
CA ASP A 350 18.63 6.38 19.05
C ASP A 350 19.90 5.75 18.46
N ASN A 351 19.80 5.05 17.34
CA ASN A 351 20.92 4.48 16.60
C ASN A 351 21.55 5.48 15.60
N ASN A 352 21.02 6.68 15.52
CA ASN A 352 21.50 7.76 14.64
C ASN A 352 21.69 7.31 13.17
N CYS A 353 20.77 6.49 12.65
CA CYS A 353 20.88 5.87 11.34
C CYS A 353 19.55 6.00 10.55
N SER A 354 19.65 6.35 9.26
CA SER A 354 18.52 6.31 8.31
C SER A 354 19.04 5.88 6.94
N LEU A 355 18.99 4.60 6.63
CA LEU A 355 19.41 4.05 5.34
C LEU A 355 18.22 3.68 4.48
N GLY A 356 18.33 3.90 3.18
CA GLY A 356 17.51 3.27 2.16
C GLY A 356 18.27 2.09 1.55
N LYS A 357 17.56 1.02 1.16
CA LYS A 357 18.15 -0.09 0.42
C LYS A 357 17.61 -0.09 -1.01
N VAL A 358 18.47 -0.26 -2.01
CA VAL A 358 18.12 -0.64 -3.38
C VAL A 358 18.63 -2.02 -3.65
N ASP A 359 17.77 -2.91 -4.14
CA ASP A 359 18.12 -4.28 -4.50
C ASP A 359 17.86 -4.47 -5.99
N PHE A 360 18.94 -4.66 -6.77
CA PHE A 360 18.86 -4.92 -8.20
C PHE A 360 18.38 -6.34 -8.49
N GLY A 361 18.57 -7.26 -7.53
CA GLY A 361 18.25 -8.68 -7.71
C GLY A 361 19.31 -9.41 -8.55
N GLU A 362 19.21 -10.73 -8.56
CA GLU A 362 20.11 -11.59 -9.35
C GLU A 362 19.52 -11.77 -10.76
N ASN A 363 19.78 -10.85 -11.69
CA ASN A 363 19.36 -10.99 -13.07
C ASN A 363 20.36 -10.31 -14.03
N ASP A 364 20.30 -10.68 -15.32
CA ASP A 364 21.21 -10.16 -16.37
C ASP A 364 20.59 -8.97 -17.14
N THR A 365 19.46 -8.42 -16.69
CA THR A 365 18.78 -7.31 -17.34
C THR A 365 19.46 -6.01 -16.96
N GLU A 366 19.71 -5.14 -17.95
CA GLU A 366 20.17 -3.78 -17.70
C GLU A 366 19.14 -3.01 -16.88
N GLN A 367 19.56 -2.46 -15.73
CA GLN A 367 18.72 -1.72 -14.81
C GLN A 367 19.32 -0.37 -14.49
N TRP A 368 18.48 0.66 -14.40
CA TRP A 368 18.89 2.01 -14.07
C TRP A 368 18.15 2.49 -12.83
N PHE A 369 18.90 2.93 -11.82
CA PHE A 369 18.39 3.69 -10.69
C PHE A 369 18.81 5.15 -10.85
N VAL A 370 17.84 6.03 -11.18
CA VAL A 370 18.10 7.41 -11.57
C VAL A 370 17.42 8.38 -10.62
N PHE A 371 18.18 9.33 -10.07
CA PHE A 371 17.69 10.37 -9.17
C PHE A 371 18.42 11.71 -9.42
N GLU A 372 17.81 12.84 -8.98
CA GLU A 372 18.45 14.16 -9.14
C GLU A 372 19.40 14.50 -7.99
N GLU A 373 18.99 14.23 -6.73
CA GLU A 373 19.82 14.55 -5.56
C GLU A 373 19.47 13.71 -4.32
N MET A 374 20.38 13.74 -3.34
CA MET A 374 20.20 13.17 -2.00
C MET A 374 20.17 14.30 -0.96
N ARG A 375 19.32 14.16 0.05
CA ARG A 375 19.17 15.14 1.14
C ARG A 375 18.95 14.42 2.47
N ALA A 376 19.57 14.93 3.54
CA ALA A 376 19.22 14.55 4.90
C ALA A 376 18.34 15.61 5.56
N ALA A 377 17.59 15.22 6.57
CA ALA A 377 16.87 16.14 7.42
C ALA A 377 17.84 17.03 8.22
N PRO A 378 17.42 18.25 8.61
CA PRO A 378 18.28 19.19 9.33
C PRO A 378 18.83 18.69 10.66
N GLU A 379 18.20 17.68 11.25
CA GLU A 379 18.64 17.02 12.48
C GLU A 379 19.82 16.04 12.28
N ALA A 380 20.22 15.76 11.05
CA ALA A 380 21.40 14.96 10.77
C ALA A 380 22.67 15.69 11.25
N THR A 381 23.54 14.97 11.95
CA THR A 381 24.85 15.44 12.43
C THR A 381 25.96 14.72 11.72
N GLU A 382 27.22 15.11 11.95
CA GLU A 382 28.39 14.42 11.38
C GLU A 382 28.49 12.95 11.81
N ASP A 383 27.92 12.60 12.96
CA ASP A 383 27.89 11.21 13.45
C ASP A 383 26.69 10.41 12.94
N THR A 384 25.83 11.01 12.12
CA THR A 384 24.62 10.37 11.60
C THR A 384 24.94 9.54 10.37
N VAL A 385 24.61 8.24 10.41
CA VAL A 385 24.72 7.35 9.25
C VAL A 385 23.43 7.44 8.43
N TRP A 386 23.51 7.98 7.23
CA TRP A 386 22.37 8.07 6.31
C TRP A 386 22.82 7.84 4.87
N GLY A 387 21.89 7.49 3.98
CA GLY A 387 22.19 7.31 2.57
C GLY A 387 21.55 6.09 1.96
N MET A 388 22.04 5.70 0.78
CA MET A 388 21.57 4.55 0.01
C MET A 388 22.59 3.42 0.04
N ASP A 389 22.08 2.23 0.34
CA ASP A 389 22.85 0.97 0.32
C ASP A 389 22.39 0.10 -0.86
N PHE A 390 23.28 -0.17 -1.79
CA PHE A 390 22.98 -0.89 -3.03
C PHE A 390 23.42 -2.36 -2.93
N PHE A 391 22.52 -3.24 -3.33
CA PHE A 391 22.70 -4.70 -3.26
C PHE A 391 22.53 -5.36 -4.62
N ASN A 392 23.22 -6.47 -4.80
CA ASN A 392 23.11 -7.33 -5.97
C ASN A 392 23.32 -6.58 -7.30
N MET A 393 24.18 -5.54 -7.28
CA MET A 393 24.51 -4.75 -8.46
C MET A 393 25.41 -5.58 -9.39
N GLY A 394 24.93 -5.91 -10.59
CA GLY A 394 25.64 -6.59 -11.65
C GLY A 394 26.40 -5.63 -12.59
N GLU A 395 27.06 -6.20 -13.60
CA GLU A 395 27.85 -5.41 -14.58
C GLU A 395 26.97 -4.49 -15.46
N ASN A 396 25.68 -4.84 -15.62
CA ASN A 396 24.72 -4.10 -16.45
C ASN A 396 23.81 -3.18 -15.61
N ASP A 397 24.09 -3.04 -14.32
CA ASP A 397 23.29 -2.20 -13.44
C ASP A 397 23.96 -0.83 -13.23
N HIS A 398 23.15 0.21 -13.25
CA HIS A 398 23.63 1.60 -13.23
C HIS A 398 22.94 2.41 -12.14
N ILE A 399 23.74 3.23 -11.47
CA ILE A 399 23.27 4.24 -10.51
C ILE A 399 23.64 5.59 -11.12
N ARG A 400 22.63 6.41 -11.45
CA ARG A 400 22.84 7.70 -12.11
C ARG A 400 22.25 8.86 -11.33
N MET A 401 23.02 9.91 -11.16
CA MET A 401 22.57 11.18 -10.60
C MET A 401 22.54 12.26 -11.68
N LEU A 402 21.42 12.96 -11.77
CA LEU A 402 21.19 13.97 -12.82
C LEU A 402 21.73 15.35 -12.44
N SER A 403 21.96 15.65 -11.14
CA SER A 403 22.54 16.91 -10.72
C SER A 403 24.01 17.01 -11.15
N LEU A 404 24.38 18.17 -11.67
CA LEU A 404 25.76 18.52 -12.01
C LEU A 404 26.41 19.43 -10.95
N ASP A 405 25.76 19.67 -9.82
CA ASP A 405 26.29 20.44 -8.70
C ASP A 405 27.32 19.62 -7.94
N GLU A 406 28.59 20.06 -7.98
CA GLU A 406 29.72 19.36 -7.36
C GLU A 406 29.51 19.08 -5.87
N THR A 407 28.88 20.02 -5.13
CA THR A 407 28.62 19.83 -3.69
C THR A 407 27.63 18.69 -3.46
N LYS A 408 26.56 18.60 -4.28
CA LYS A 408 25.58 17.53 -4.22
C LYS A 408 26.16 16.19 -4.64
N LEU A 409 27.08 16.19 -5.61
CA LEU A 409 27.74 14.99 -6.10
C LEU A 409 28.68 14.39 -5.05
N GLU A 410 29.53 15.22 -4.41
CA GLU A 410 30.38 14.75 -3.33
C GLU A 410 29.55 14.27 -2.13
N LEU A 411 28.47 14.99 -1.78
CA LEU A 411 27.56 14.56 -0.75
C LEU A 411 26.95 13.18 -1.07
N ALA A 412 26.47 12.97 -2.31
CA ALA A 412 25.93 11.68 -2.72
C ALA A 412 26.99 10.58 -2.66
N LYS A 413 28.20 10.86 -3.16
CA LYS A 413 29.31 9.92 -3.10
C LYS A 413 29.60 9.47 -1.67
N ASP A 414 29.58 10.39 -0.71
CA ASP A 414 29.87 10.08 0.70
C ASP A 414 28.78 9.25 1.37
N HIS A 415 27.54 9.25 0.84
CA HIS A 415 26.39 8.58 1.40
C HIS A 415 25.83 7.45 0.52
N ILE A 416 26.63 6.95 -0.43
CA ILE A 416 26.37 5.72 -1.20
C ILE A 416 27.19 4.59 -0.59
N TYR A 417 26.55 3.43 -0.40
CA TYR A 417 27.12 2.24 0.20
C TYR A 417 26.87 1.02 -0.67
N PHE A 418 27.79 0.05 -0.57
CA PHE A 418 27.71 -1.28 -1.15
C PHE A 418 28.05 -2.31 -0.05
N SER A 419 27.25 -2.29 1.01
CA SER A 419 27.58 -3.02 2.24
C SER A 419 27.63 -4.53 2.07
N SER A 420 27.04 -5.08 1.00
CA SER A 420 27.19 -6.49 0.62
C SER A 420 28.63 -6.86 0.23
N LEU A 421 29.47 -5.87 -0.13
CA LEU A 421 30.87 -6.07 -0.51
C LEU A 421 31.84 -5.99 0.68
N GLY A 422 31.37 -5.54 1.85
CA GLY A 422 32.18 -5.33 3.03
C GLY A 422 32.17 -3.89 3.54
N GLU A 423 33.30 -3.44 4.09
CA GLU A 423 33.46 -2.08 4.67
C GLU A 423 34.07 -1.13 3.65
N ARG A 424 33.44 0.03 3.47
CA ARG A 424 33.95 1.11 2.61
C ARG A 424 35.30 1.63 3.10
N GLY A 425 36.23 1.83 2.19
CA GLY A 425 37.60 2.24 2.50
C GLY A 425 38.53 1.09 2.94
N VAL A 426 37.96 -0.11 3.12
CA VAL A 426 38.72 -1.33 3.47
C VAL A 426 38.55 -2.38 2.37
N ASP A 427 37.32 -2.71 2.01
CA ASP A 427 37.00 -3.75 1.02
C ASP A 427 36.63 -3.16 -0.34
N TYR A 428 36.07 -1.96 -0.37
CA TYR A 428 35.73 -1.25 -1.60
C TYR A 428 35.81 0.29 -1.45
N GLU A 429 35.91 0.96 -2.59
CA GLU A 429 35.75 2.41 -2.74
C GLU A 429 34.59 2.72 -3.67
N VAL A 430 33.89 3.84 -3.41
CA VAL A 430 32.84 4.37 -4.30
C VAL A 430 33.53 5.19 -5.40
N VAL A 431 33.24 4.81 -6.65
CA VAL A 431 33.73 5.48 -7.85
C VAL A 431 32.61 6.30 -8.45
N MET A 432 32.94 7.53 -8.89
CA MET A 432 32.02 8.43 -9.57
C MET A 432 32.64 8.85 -10.88
N GLU A 433 31.95 8.61 -11.99
CA GLU A 433 32.43 8.92 -13.33
C GLU A 433 31.39 9.75 -14.12
N LEU A 434 31.87 10.67 -14.96
CA LEU A 434 31.02 11.44 -15.87
C LEU A 434 30.80 10.63 -17.14
N VAL A 435 29.57 10.15 -17.36
CA VAL A 435 29.17 9.34 -18.51
C VAL A 435 28.00 10.03 -19.21
N ASP A 436 28.15 10.37 -20.49
CA ASP A 436 27.14 11.03 -21.32
C ASP A 436 26.50 12.27 -20.70
N GLY A 437 27.31 13.06 -19.96
CA GLY A 437 26.87 14.30 -19.33
C GLY A 437 26.14 14.14 -17.99
N ASN A 438 26.08 12.94 -17.45
CA ASN A 438 25.56 12.65 -16.12
C ASN A 438 26.61 11.90 -15.28
N TYR A 439 26.46 11.89 -13.98
CA TYR A 439 27.36 11.15 -13.11
C TYR A 439 26.80 9.78 -12.78
N GLU A 440 27.65 8.77 -12.95
CA GLU A 440 27.35 7.38 -12.57
C GLU A 440 28.20 6.97 -11.38
N PHE A 441 27.60 6.20 -10.48
CA PHE A 441 28.26 5.67 -9.30
C PHE A 441 28.42 4.17 -9.45
N SER A 442 29.60 3.70 -9.09
CA SER A 442 29.96 2.29 -9.06
C SER A 442 30.89 2.03 -7.88
N TYR A 443 31.43 0.84 -7.81
CA TYR A 443 32.43 0.49 -6.81
C TYR A 443 33.70 -0.07 -7.45
N GLN A 444 34.80 0.11 -6.74
CA GLN A 444 36.06 -0.57 -7.04
C GLN A 444 36.51 -1.38 -5.81
N LEU A 445 36.72 -2.67 -6.01
CA LEU A 445 37.24 -3.53 -4.92
C LEU A 445 38.67 -3.16 -4.58
N ILE A 446 38.96 -3.07 -3.28
CA ILE A 446 40.29 -2.88 -2.76
C ILE A 446 40.96 -4.25 -2.62
N PRO A 447 42.06 -4.55 -3.34
CA PRO A 447 42.65 -5.86 -3.25
C PRO A 447 43.19 -6.12 -1.83
N GLU A 448 42.89 -7.32 -1.30
CA GLU A 448 43.39 -7.72 0.01
C GLU A 448 44.94 -7.63 0.07
N PRO A 449 45.49 -7.21 1.21
CA PRO A 449 46.96 -7.16 1.40
C PRO A 449 47.67 -8.47 1.08
N ALA A 450 47.00 -9.61 1.30
CA ALA A 450 47.50 -10.93 0.95
C ALA A 450 47.69 -11.13 -0.57
N THR A 451 46.85 -10.50 -1.40
CA THR A 451 46.97 -10.53 -2.85
C THR A 451 48.26 -9.80 -3.32
N PHE A 452 48.55 -8.65 -2.72
CA PHE A 452 49.79 -7.91 -2.98
C PHE A 452 51.02 -8.69 -2.48
N ALA A 453 50.93 -9.33 -1.31
CA ALA A 453 52.01 -10.16 -0.79
C ALA A 453 52.29 -11.38 -1.69
N GLY A 454 51.21 -11.98 -2.23
CA GLY A 454 51.31 -13.09 -3.19
C GLY A 454 51.97 -12.68 -4.50
N ILE A 455 51.55 -11.53 -5.08
CA ILE A 455 52.11 -10.98 -6.32
C ILE A 455 53.58 -10.55 -6.07
N GLY A 456 53.84 -9.86 -4.99
CA GLY A 456 55.22 -9.46 -4.58
C GLY A 456 56.12 -10.69 -4.36
N GLY A 457 55.60 -11.72 -3.74
CA GLY A 457 56.29 -13.01 -3.57
C GLY A 457 56.63 -13.70 -4.89
N LEU A 458 55.67 -13.73 -5.83
CA LEU A 458 55.87 -14.28 -7.18
C LEU A 458 56.91 -13.48 -7.99
N ILE A 459 56.87 -12.15 -7.90
CA ILE A 459 57.87 -11.27 -8.54
C ILE A 459 59.23 -11.51 -7.94
N ALA A 460 59.33 -11.59 -6.61
CA ALA A 460 60.60 -11.87 -5.92
C ALA A 460 61.17 -13.24 -6.28
N LEU A 461 60.30 -14.26 -6.38
CA LEU A 461 60.68 -15.60 -6.83
C LEU A 461 61.15 -15.60 -8.30
N ALA A 462 60.47 -14.87 -9.18
CA ALA A 462 60.86 -14.75 -10.57
C ALA A 462 62.23 -14.05 -10.72
N LEU A 463 62.45 -12.97 -9.97
CA LEU A 463 63.72 -12.25 -9.91
C LEU A 463 64.85 -13.13 -9.34
N ALA A 464 64.58 -13.92 -8.30
CA ALA A 464 65.57 -14.86 -7.73
C ALA A 464 65.88 -15.99 -8.74
N ALA A 465 64.91 -16.52 -9.46
CA ALA A 465 65.13 -17.52 -10.50
C ALA A 465 65.91 -16.95 -11.70
N TYR A 466 65.68 -15.70 -12.06
CA TYR A 466 66.40 -15.00 -13.12
C TYR A 466 67.88 -14.82 -12.74
N ARG A 467 68.18 -14.38 -11.50
CA ARG A 467 69.53 -14.21 -10.98
C ARG A 467 70.34 -15.51 -10.85
N ARG A 468 69.67 -16.67 -10.74
CA ARG A 468 70.35 -17.99 -10.71
C ARG A 468 70.69 -18.55 -12.09
N ARG A 469 70.15 -17.95 -13.16
CA ARG A 469 70.41 -18.37 -14.54
C ARG A 469 71.47 -17.51 -15.28
N GLY A 470 71.92 -16.41 -14.70
CA GLY A 470 73.04 -15.56 -15.11
C GLY A 470 74.26 -15.83 -14.21
#